data_af745909060c1523bf92dc259a096eb1
#
_entry.id   af745909060c1523bf92dc259a096eb1
#
_cell.length_a   1.000
_cell.length_b   1.000
_cell.length_c   1.000
_cell.angle_alpha   90.00
_cell.angle_beta   90.00
_cell.angle_gamma   90.00
#
_symmetry.space_group_name_H-M   'P 1'
#
loop_
_entity.id
_entity.type
_entity.pdbx_description
1 polymer ?
#
loop_
_entity_poly.entity_id
_entity_poly.type
_entity_poly.pdbx_seq_one_letter_code
_entity_poly.pdbx_strand_id
1 'polypeptide(L)'
;MKAKYFTLLLVSLFFANGLAQENHDAAILKILLSKYYQNEKVIVKNRLQYLSFYCKKAPNNEETYEVINKSTFLKQNSVEIKKQVNNQLDEDWSNEFNTIFTNQNQYLKSKVNACLTIDDFHKVSKRFNDNNQRLMIVSKPIYFATKFCLVKVAFYRNIEHNYGCYFLMENINNVWTIKEVLNEWET
;
A
#
# COMPACT_ATOMS: atom_id res chain seq x y z
N MET A 1 19.97 -39.50 11.86
CA MET A 1 18.92 -39.17 10.87
C MET A 1 17.85 -38.22 11.39
N LYS A 2 17.41 -38.29 12.65
CA LYS A 2 16.33 -37.43 13.20
C LYS A 2 16.62 -35.92 13.19
N ALA A 3 17.86 -35.47 13.37
CA ALA A 3 18.24 -34.05 13.40
C ALA A 3 18.13 -33.37 12.02
N LYS A 4 18.38 -34.07 10.91
CA LYS A 4 18.29 -33.51 9.55
C LYS A 4 16.86 -33.19 9.15
N TYR A 5 15.88 -33.96 9.58
CA TYR A 5 14.46 -33.72 9.31
C TYR A 5 13.91 -32.52 10.11
N PHE A 6 14.42 -32.33 11.34
CA PHE A 6 14.02 -31.22 12.18
C PHE A 6 14.47 -29.86 11.59
N THR A 7 15.70 -29.81 11.06
CA THR A 7 16.24 -28.61 10.41
C THR A 7 15.47 -28.28 9.11
N LEU A 8 15.10 -29.30 8.35
CA LEU A 8 14.33 -29.12 7.11
C LEU A 8 12.90 -28.59 7.40
N LEU A 9 12.27 -29.09 8.46
CA LEU A 9 10.97 -28.64 8.91
C LEU A 9 10.99 -27.17 9.39
N LEU A 10 12.04 -26.79 10.12
CA LEU A 10 12.22 -25.41 10.60
C LEU A 10 12.41 -24.43 9.43
N VAL A 11 13.22 -24.79 8.44
CA VAL A 11 13.45 -23.98 7.24
C VAL A 11 12.17 -23.82 6.43
N SER A 12 11.37 -24.89 6.28
CA SER A 12 10.09 -24.80 5.55
C SER A 12 9.05 -23.90 6.23
N LEU A 13 9.06 -23.81 7.56
CA LEU A 13 8.18 -22.90 8.31
C LEU A 13 8.55 -21.42 8.11
N PHE A 14 9.85 -21.11 7.97
CA PHE A 14 10.28 -19.73 7.67
C PHE A 14 9.87 -19.29 6.25
N PHE A 15 10.01 -20.17 5.25
CA PHE A 15 9.58 -19.86 3.89
C PHE A 15 8.06 -19.72 3.76
N ALA A 16 7.27 -20.54 4.48
CA ALA A 16 5.82 -20.45 4.45
C ALA A 16 5.30 -19.12 5.00
N ASN A 17 5.92 -18.59 6.05
CA ASN A 17 5.53 -17.29 6.61
C ASN A 17 5.89 -16.11 5.68
N GLY A 18 7.03 -16.15 5.00
CA GLY A 18 7.41 -15.12 4.02
C GLY A 18 6.47 -15.07 2.82
N LEU A 19 6.13 -16.21 2.26
CA LEU A 19 5.20 -16.29 1.12
C LEU A 19 3.77 -15.88 1.49
N ALA A 20 3.32 -16.17 2.73
CA ALA A 20 2.02 -15.73 3.21
C ALA A 20 1.94 -14.20 3.34
N GLN A 21 3.00 -13.57 3.83
CA GLN A 21 3.07 -12.11 3.97
C GLN A 21 3.05 -11.41 2.62
N GLU A 22 3.80 -11.88 1.64
CA GLU A 22 3.79 -11.34 0.28
C GLU A 22 2.39 -11.41 -0.36
N ASN A 23 1.65 -12.48 -0.16
CA ASN A 23 0.28 -12.60 -0.64
C ASN A 23 -0.68 -11.59 0.00
N HIS A 24 -0.53 -11.28 1.28
CA HIS A 24 -1.35 -10.29 1.97
C HIS A 24 -1.08 -8.87 1.45
N ASP A 25 0.17 -8.48 1.30
CA ASP A 25 0.57 -7.18 0.77
C ASP A 25 0.02 -6.97 -0.65
N ALA A 26 0.13 -7.96 -1.53
CA ALA A 26 -0.42 -7.90 -2.87
C ALA A 26 -1.95 -7.77 -2.88
N ALA A 27 -2.65 -8.49 -2.00
CA ALA A 27 -4.10 -8.39 -1.88
C ALA A 27 -4.54 -6.99 -1.40
N ILE A 28 -3.86 -6.43 -0.39
CA ILE A 28 -4.12 -5.08 0.11
C ILE A 28 -3.86 -4.04 -0.98
N LEU A 29 -2.71 -4.10 -1.64
CA LEU A 29 -2.38 -3.18 -2.73
C LEU A 29 -3.41 -3.24 -3.86
N LYS A 30 -3.86 -4.44 -4.26
CA LYS A 30 -4.90 -4.61 -5.28
C LYS A 30 -6.21 -3.93 -4.91
N ILE A 31 -6.65 -4.05 -3.65
CA ILE A 31 -7.87 -3.40 -3.14
C ILE A 31 -7.73 -1.88 -3.23
N LEU A 32 -6.59 -1.33 -2.79
CA LEU A 32 -6.34 0.10 -2.81
C LEU A 32 -6.27 0.65 -4.23
N LEU A 33 -5.55 -0.01 -5.13
CA LEU A 33 -5.49 0.37 -6.54
C LEU A 33 -6.88 0.30 -7.20
N SER A 34 -7.64 -0.75 -6.92
CA SER A 34 -9.00 -0.89 -7.44
C SER A 34 -9.92 0.21 -6.94
N LYS A 35 -9.87 0.54 -5.63
CA LYS A 35 -10.67 1.63 -5.05
C LYS A 35 -10.45 2.95 -5.75
N TYR A 36 -9.20 3.31 -6.03
CA TYR A 36 -8.87 4.62 -6.56
C TYR A 36 -8.82 4.69 -8.08
N TYR A 37 -8.51 3.58 -8.78
CA TYR A 37 -8.25 3.61 -10.21
C TYR A 37 -9.28 2.87 -11.06
N GLN A 38 -10.10 2.01 -10.47
CA GLN A 38 -11.05 1.20 -11.24
C GLN A 38 -12.05 2.05 -12.03
N ASN A 39 -12.56 3.13 -11.43
CA ASN A 39 -13.57 4.01 -12.02
C ASN A 39 -13.01 5.30 -12.64
N GLU A 40 -11.71 5.50 -12.55
CA GLU A 40 -11.07 6.71 -13.07
C GLU A 40 -11.00 6.69 -14.58
N LYS A 41 -11.31 7.83 -15.18
CA LYS A 41 -11.16 8.03 -16.63
C LYS A 41 -9.72 8.42 -16.94
N VAL A 42 -9.07 7.69 -17.84
CA VAL A 42 -7.72 8.01 -18.32
C VAL A 42 -7.69 9.32 -19.11
N ILE A 43 -8.81 9.67 -19.75
CA ILE A 43 -8.94 10.92 -20.50
C ILE A 43 -10.05 11.77 -19.89
N VAL A 44 -9.71 12.97 -19.41
CA VAL A 44 -10.64 13.96 -18.87
C VAL A 44 -10.43 15.27 -19.63
N LYS A 45 -11.51 15.83 -20.19
CA LYS A 45 -11.47 17.08 -20.97
C LYS A 45 -10.39 17.06 -22.08
N ASN A 46 -10.31 15.95 -22.83
CA ASN A 46 -9.31 15.70 -23.89
C ASN A 46 -7.84 15.71 -23.41
N ARG A 47 -7.58 15.56 -22.12
CA ARG A 47 -6.23 15.44 -21.57
C ARG A 47 -6.04 14.05 -20.96
N LEU A 48 -4.92 13.43 -21.29
CA LEU A 48 -4.53 12.17 -20.71
C LEU A 48 -4.12 12.40 -19.26
N GLN A 49 -4.78 11.70 -18.32
CA GLN A 49 -4.44 11.71 -16.91
C GLN A 49 -3.72 10.41 -16.58
N TYR A 50 -2.42 10.50 -16.32
CA TYR A 50 -1.68 9.37 -15.82
C TYR A 50 -1.84 9.27 -14.31
N LEU A 51 -2.27 8.11 -13.87
CA LEU A 51 -2.29 7.72 -12.48
C LEU A 51 -0.99 7.00 -12.21
N SER A 52 -0.10 7.65 -11.51
CA SER A 52 1.23 7.12 -11.18
C SER A 52 1.22 6.47 -9.80
N PHE A 53 1.99 5.41 -9.65
CA PHE A 53 2.16 4.71 -8.39
C PHE A 53 3.62 4.79 -7.93
N TYR A 54 3.85 5.13 -6.66
CA TYR A 54 5.18 5.20 -6.07
C TYR A 54 5.69 3.82 -5.70
N CYS A 55 6.86 3.45 -6.19
CA CYS A 55 7.41 2.12 -6.01
C CYS A 55 7.76 1.73 -4.59
N LYS A 56 8.31 2.67 -3.81
CA LYS A 56 8.73 2.34 -2.45
C LYS A 56 7.54 2.27 -1.50
N LYS A 57 7.58 1.33 -0.57
CA LYS A 57 6.68 1.31 0.58
C LYS A 57 7.03 2.51 1.46
N ALA A 58 6.15 3.50 1.51
CA ALA A 58 6.40 4.68 2.33
C ALA A 58 6.55 4.29 3.81
N PRO A 59 7.47 4.90 4.54
CA PRO A 59 7.64 4.62 5.95
C PRO A 59 6.40 5.07 6.73
N ASN A 60 6.09 4.35 7.79
CA ASN A 60 5.14 4.81 8.78
C ASN A 60 5.84 5.85 9.68
N ASN A 61 5.15 6.92 10.01
CA ASN A 61 5.71 8.09 10.69
C ASN A 61 4.89 8.48 11.94
N GLU A 62 5.16 9.65 12.47
CA GLU A 62 4.49 10.21 13.66
C GLU A 62 2.98 10.32 13.51
N GLU A 63 2.46 10.56 12.29
CA GLU A 63 1.02 10.58 12.04
C GLU A 63 0.34 9.24 12.41
N THR A 64 1.05 8.11 12.29
CA THR A 64 0.54 6.82 12.73
C THR A 64 0.23 6.80 14.22
N TYR A 65 1.04 7.48 15.04
CA TYR A 65 0.76 7.60 16.48
C TYR A 65 -0.46 8.45 16.77
N GLU A 66 -0.71 9.49 15.98
CA GLU A 66 -1.92 10.31 16.11
C GLU A 66 -3.16 9.48 15.78
N VAL A 67 -3.13 8.69 14.71
CA VAL A 67 -4.22 7.80 14.32
C VAL A 67 -4.51 6.76 15.40
N ILE A 68 -3.46 6.16 15.98
CA ILE A 68 -3.61 5.24 17.11
C ILE A 68 -4.33 5.94 18.27
N ASN A 69 -3.99 7.18 18.57
CA ASN A 69 -4.56 7.94 19.69
C ASN A 69 -6.02 8.37 19.46
N LYS A 70 -6.49 8.42 18.21
CA LYS A 70 -7.88 8.80 17.89
C LYS A 70 -8.85 7.61 17.92
N SER A 71 -8.37 6.37 17.87
CA SER A 71 -9.19 5.16 17.82
C SER A 71 -9.01 4.31 19.08
N THR A 72 -10.10 4.02 19.79
CA THR A 72 -10.07 3.13 20.97
C THR A 72 -9.57 1.73 20.61
N PHE A 73 -9.98 1.21 19.45
CA PHE A 73 -9.55 -0.09 18.96
C PHE A 73 -8.04 -0.13 18.67
N LEU A 74 -7.50 0.90 18.01
CA LEU A 74 -6.06 0.98 17.74
C LEU A 74 -5.24 1.19 19.02
N LYS A 75 -5.77 1.94 20.01
CA LYS A 75 -5.12 2.09 21.32
C LYS A 75 -4.92 0.75 22.02
N GLN A 76 -5.93 -0.13 21.97
CA GLN A 76 -5.83 -1.47 22.59
C GLN A 76 -4.72 -2.33 21.95
N ASN A 77 -4.39 -2.10 20.67
CA ASN A 77 -3.37 -2.81 19.92
C ASN A 77 -2.07 -1.99 19.73
N SER A 78 -1.94 -0.88 20.44
CA SER A 78 -0.89 0.12 20.20
C SER A 78 0.54 -0.42 20.35
N VAL A 79 0.78 -1.36 21.23
CA VAL A 79 2.11 -1.96 21.45
C VAL A 79 2.60 -2.69 20.20
N GLU A 80 1.74 -3.51 19.61
CA GLU A 80 2.06 -4.28 18.40
C GLU A 80 2.26 -3.37 17.19
N ILE A 81 1.37 -2.37 17.03
CA ILE A 81 1.45 -1.39 15.95
C ILE A 81 2.74 -0.57 16.05
N LYS A 82 3.04 0.01 17.23
CA LYS A 82 4.23 0.84 17.46
C LYS A 82 5.54 0.07 17.22
N LYS A 83 5.58 -1.21 17.57
CA LYS A 83 6.74 -2.06 17.29
C LYS A 83 7.05 -2.12 15.79
N GLN A 84 6.03 -2.20 14.93
CA GLN A 84 6.22 -2.26 13.48
C GLN A 84 6.52 -0.88 12.88
N VAL A 85 5.95 0.20 13.40
CA VAL A 85 6.30 1.57 12.98
C VAL A 85 7.80 1.84 13.16
N ASN A 86 8.39 1.36 14.26
CA ASN A 86 9.81 1.57 14.55
C ASN A 86 10.75 0.65 13.76
N ASN A 87 10.22 -0.43 13.19
CA ASN A 87 11.00 -1.42 12.43
C ASN A 87 10.87 -1.17 10.93
N GLN A 88 11.45 -0.06 10.45
CA GLN A 88 11.36 0.33 9.04
C GLN A 88 12.51 -0.30 8.24
N LEU A 89 12.15 -1.15 7.29
CA LEU A 89 13.04 -1.66 6.25
C LEU A 89 12.76 -0.91 4.95
N ASP A 90 13.79 -0.65 4.16
CA ASP A 90 13.65 -0.10 2.80
C ASP A 90 13.10 -1.21 1.89
N GLU A 91 11.80 -1.21 1.70
CA GLU A 91 11.05 -2.17 0.89
C GLU A 91 10.35 -1.45 -0.26
N ASP A 92 10.08 -2.18 -1.32
CA ASP A 92 9.30 -1.67 -2.45
C ASP A 92 8.10 -2.56 -2.78
N TRP A 93 7.22 -2.05 -3.63
CA TRP A 93 6.01 -2.70 -4.10
C TRP A 93 6.18 -3.46 -5.42
N SER A 94 7.39 -3.56 -5.96
CA SER A 94 7.62 -4.08 -7.32
C SER A 94 7.13 -5.52 -7.47
N ASN A 95 7.36 -6.37 -6.48
CA ASN A 95 6.93 -7.76 -6.51
C ASN A 95 5.41 -7.88 -6.47
N GLU A 96 4.76 -7.17 -5.54
CA GLU A 96 3.31 -7.15 -5.39
C GLU A 96 2.64 -6.53 -6.62
N PHE A 97 3.20 -5.43 -7.13
CA PHE A 97 2.74 -4.78 -8.34
C PHE A 97 2.80 -5.74 -9.54
N ASN A 98 3.91 -6.42 -9.74
CA ASN A 98 4.06 -7.41 -10.80
C ASN A 98 3.06 -8.57 -10.62
N THR A 99 2.89 -9.07 -9.41
CA THR A 99 1.93 -10.15 -9.10
C THR A 99 0.50 -9.78 -9.47
N ILE A 100 0.06 -8.54 -9.14
CA ILE A 100 -1.27 -8.05 -9.46
C ILE A 100 -1.51 -7.99 -10.96
N PHE A 101 -0.49 -7.62 -11.76
CA PHE A 101 -0.64 -7.38 -13.20
C PHE A 101 -0.25 -8.56 -14.11
N THR A 102 0.26 -9.65 -13.55
CA THR A 102 0.77 -10.77 -14.37
C THR A 102 -0.35 -11.52 -15.10
N ASN A 103 -1.54 -11.69 -14.54
CA ASN A 103 -2.49 -12.65 -15.09
C ASN A 103 -3.96 -12.22 -15.30
N GLN A 104 -4.47 -11.14 -14.71
CA GLN A 104 -5.93 -10.92 -14.76
C GLN A 104 -6.44 -9.45 -14.71
N ASN A 105 -5.58 -8.47 -14.54
CA ASN A 105 -6.04 -7.09 -14.30
C ASN A 105 -5.63 -6.12 -15.42
N GLN A 106 -5.81 -6.50 -16.67
CA GLN A 106 -5.42 -5.66 -17.81
C GLN A 106 -6.12 -4.29 -17.80
N TYR A 107 -7.35 -4.23 -17.31
CA TYR A 107 -8.08 -2.97 -17.18
C TYR A 107 -7.39 -2.02 -16.17
N LEU A 108 -7.01 -2.52 -15.02
CA LEU A 108 -6.27 -1.75 -14.03
C LEU A 108 -4.87 -1.39 -14.54
N LYS A 109 -4.20 -2.32 -15.24
CA LYS A 109 -2.89 -2.09 -15.87
C LYS A 109 -2.92 -0.95 -16.88
N SER A 110 -4.01 -0.80 -17.64
CA SER A 110 -4.16 0.31 -18.59
C SER A 110 -4.24 1.68 -17.93
N LYS A 111 -4.51 1.74 -16.63
CA LYS A 111 -4.66 2.98 -15.86
C LYS A 111 -3.46 3.31 -14.99
N VAL A 112 -2.75 2.30 -14.51
CA VAL A 112 -1.55 2.44 -13.67
C VAL A 112 -0.36 1.91 -14.47
N ASN A 113 0.29 2.80 -15.20
CA ASN A 113 1.28 2.40 -16.19
C ASN A 113 2.57 1.84 -15.62
N ALA A 114 3.02 2.35 -14.49
CA ALA A 114 4.29 1.96 -13.92
C ALA A 114 4.37 2.33 -12.43
N CYS A 115 5.23 1.63 -11.79
CA CYS A 115 5.79 1.95 -10.50
C CYS A 115 6.91 2.96 -10.73
N LEU A 116 6.80 4.17 -10.20
CA LEU A 116 7.71 5.29 -10.46
C LEU A 116 8.48 5.71 -9.21
N THR A 117 9.67 6.25 -9.42
CA THR A 117 10.33 7.10 -8.43
C THR A 117 9.72 8.51 -8.45
N ILE A 118 10.02 9.33 -7.44
CA ILE A 118 9.58 10.73 -7.41
C ILE A 118 10.16 11.50 -8.59
N ASP A 119 11.42 11.28 -8.92
CA ASP A 119 12.08 11.95 -10.05
C ASP A 119 11.44 11.58 -11.40
N ASP A 120 11.09 10.31 -11.58
CA ASP A 120 10.41 9.87 -12.79
C ASP A 120 8.99 10.40 -12.87
N PHE A 121 8.29 10.48 -11.75
CA PHE A 121 7.00 11.14 -11.69
C PHE A 121 7.08 12.61 -12.11
N HIS A 122 8.07 13.36 -11.63
CA HIS A 122 8.27 14.75 -12.05
C HIS A 122 8.57 14.88 -13.54
N LYS A 123 9.36 13.96 -14.13
CA LYS A 123 9.59 13.93 -15.58
C LYS A 123 8.31 13.69 -16.38
N VAL A 124 7.48 12.75 -15.91
CA VAL A 124 6.17 12.44 -16.52
C VAL A 124 5.22 13.62 -16.37
N SER A 125 5.12 14.19 -15.18
CA SER A 125 4.24 15.33 -14.87
C SER A 125 4.53 16.52 -15.78
N LYS A 126 5.80 16.91 -15.94
CA LYS A 126 6.22 17.99 -16.83
C LYS A 126 5.82 17.79 -18.29
N ARG A 127 5.79 16.55 -18.78
CA ARG A 127 5.38 16.24 -20.17
C ARG A 127 3.88 16.48 -20.40
N PHE A 128 3.07 16.42 -19.36
CA PHE A 128 1.61 16.49 -19.42
C PHE A 128 1.02 17.74 -18.80
N ASN A 129 1.79 18.82 -18.66
CA ASN A 129 1.36 20.11 -18.08
C ASN A 129 0.83 19.99 -16.63
N ASP A 130 1.57 19.39 -15.76
CA ASP A 130 1.50 19.33 -14.29
C ASP A 130 0.12 19.26 -13.60
N ASN A 131 -0.93 19.84 -14.19
CA ASN A 131 -2.17 20.16 -13.50
C ASN A 131 -3.11 18.98 -13.19
N ASN A 132 -2.83 17.76 -13.70
CA ASN A 132 -3.73 16.62 -13.48
C ASN A 132 -2.99 15.32 -13.15
N GLN A 133 -1.70 15.41 -12.90
CA GLN A 133 -0.90 14.25 -12.54
C GLN A 133 -0.89 14.09 -11.03
N ARG A 134 -1.08 12.87 -10.55
CA ARG A 134 -0.96 12.55 -9.13
C ARG A 134 -0.20 11.25 -8.96
N LEU A 135 0.58 11.18 -7.89
CA LEU A 135 1.34 10.01 -7.49
C LEU A 135 0.70 9.40 -6.26
N MET A 136 0.19 8.19 -6.38
CA MET A 136 -0.30 7.42 -5.25
C MET A 136 0.87 6.83 -4.48
N ILE A 137 0.92 7.09 -3.21
CA ILE A 137 1.94 6.62 -2.27
C ILE A 137 1.25 5.74 -1.24
N VAL A 138 1.72 4.51 -1.06
CA VAL A 138 1.17 3.57 -0.08
C VAL A 138 2.25 3.23 0.94
N SER A 139 1.91 3.30 2.21
CA SER A 139 2.84 2.94 3.28
C SER A 139 3.05 1.42 3.37
N LYS A 140 4.12 1.02 4.04
CA LYS A 140 4.25 -0.36 4.49
C LYS A 140 3.04 -0.75 5.36
N PRO A 141 2.34 -1.85 5.05
CA PRO A 141 1.23 -2.31 5.87
C PRO A 141 1.68 -2.71 7.27
N ILE A 142 0.91 -2.34 8.28
CA ILE A 142 1.13 -2.70 9.67
C ILE A 142 0.08 -3.74 10.06
N TYR A 143 0.49 -4.98 10.28
CA TYR A 143 -0.40 -6.07 10.67
C TYR A 143 -0.49 -6.20 12.18
N PHE A 144 -1.68 -6.43 12.71
CA PHE A 144 -1.88 -6.60 14.15
C PHE A 144 -3.13 -7.44 14.45
N ALA A 145 -3.19 -7.99 15.67
CA ALA A 145 -4.28 -8.85 16.12
C ALA A 145 -4.68 -9.93 15.10
N THR A 146 -3.71 -10.50 14.41
CA THR A 146 -3.77 -11.59 13.40
C THR A 146 -4.60 -11.32 12.15
N LYS A 147 -5.60 -10.45 12.21
CA LYS A 147 -6.56 -10.23 11.11
C LYS A 147 -6.75 -8.77 10.70
N PHE A 148 -6.03 -7.84 11.30
CA PHE A 148 -6.14 -6.42 10.96
C PHE A 148 -4.87 -5.91 10.32
N CYS A 149 -5.04 -4.90 9.47
CA CYS A 149 -3.95 -4.15 8.88
C CYS A 149 -4.29 -2.66 8.89
N LEU A 150 -3.30 -1.84 9.25
CA LEU A 150 -3.35 -0.39 9.10
C LEU A 150 -2.41 0.00 7.97
N VAL A 151 -2.90 0.77 6.99
CA VAL A 151 -2.12 1.23 5.85
C VAL A 151 -2.48 2.67 5.50
N LYS A 152 -1.46 3.52 5.28
CA LYS A 152 -1.62 4.89 4.82
C LYS A 152 -1.62 4.93 3.30
N VAL A 153 -2.54 5.72 2.74
CA VAL A 153 -2.52 6.09 1.33
C VAL A 153 -2.47 7.61 1.23
N ALA A 154 -1.53 8.11 0.47
CA ALA A 154 -1.40 9.52 0.19
C ALA A 154 -1.33 9.76 -1.32
N PHE A 155 -1.79 10.91 -1.76
CA PHE A 155 -1.67 11.37 -3.13
C PHE A 155 -0.88 12.65 -3.15
N TYR A 156 0.26 12.60 -3.82
CA TYR A 156 1.10 13.74 -4.09
C TYR A 156 0.78 14.28 -5.48
N ARG A 157 0.52 15.56 -5.57
CA ARG A 157 0.32 16.26 -6.83
C ARG A 157 1.39 17.32 -7.04
N ASN A 158 1.54 18.20 -6.07
CA ASN A 158 2.57 19.23 -5.97
C ASN A 158 2.72 19.64 -4.50
N ILE A 159 3.48 20.67 -4.23
CA ILE A 159 3.74 21.13 -2.85
C ILE A 159 2.45 21.60 -2.15
N GLU A 160 1.45 22.10 -2.90
CA GLU A 160 0.25 22.75 -2.38
C GLU A 160 -1.00 21.86 -2.34
N HIS A 161 -0.98 20.73 -3.04
CA HIS A 161 -2.18 19.90 -3.21
C HIS A 161 -1.87 18.43 -2.96
N ASN A 162 -1.93 18.06 -1.69
CA ASN A 162 -1.76 16.69 -1.26
C ASN A 162 -2.95 16.28 -0.41
N TYR A 163 -3.33 15.02 -0.47
CA TYR A 163 -4.35 14.47 0.39
C TYR A 163 -4.04 13.01 0.74
N GLY A 164 -4.60 12.54 1.80
CA GLY A 164 -4.39 11.15 2.22
C GLY A 164 -5.32 10.72 3.34
N CYS A 165 -5.23 9.45 3.68
CA CYS A 165 -5.93 8.84 4.78
C CYS A 165 -5.25 7.56 5.23
N TYR A 166 -5.72 7.00 6.34
CA TYR A 166 -5.40 5.66 6.77
C TYR A 166 -6.59 4.74 6.53
N PHE A 167 -6.31 3.53 6.06
CA PHE A 167 -7.28 2.45 5.99
C PHE A 167 -7.03 1.46 7.12
N LEU A 168 -8.05 1.23 7.94
CA LEU A 168 -8.12 0.04 8.76
C LEU A 168 -8.76 -1.06 7.91
N MET A 169 -8.02 -2.11 7.68
CA MET A 169 -8.47 -3.27 6.91
C MET A 169 -8.66 -4.47 7.82
N GLU A 170 -9.60 -5.33 7.47
CA GLU A 170 -9.88 -6.57 8.18
C GLU A 170 -9.86 -7.76 7.23
N ASN A 171 -9.19 -8.84 7.65
CA ASN A 171 -9.19 -10.11 6.96
C ASN A 171 -10.32 -10.99 7.49
N ILE A 172 -11.30 -11.27 6.64
CA ILE A 172 -12.43 -12.15 6.95
C ILE A 172 -12.36 -13.35 6.00
N ASN A 173 -12.17 -14.54 6.54
CA ASN A 173 -12.07 -15.77 5.74
C ASN A 173 -11.03 -15.69 4.61
N ASN A 174 -9.86 -15.16 4.90
CA ASN A 174 -8.76 -14.92 3.96
C ASN A 174 -9.07 -13.88 2.86
N VAL A 175 -10.09 -13.06 3.03
CA VAL A 175 -10.41 -11.94 2.15
C VAL A 175 -10.21 -10.62 2.91
N TRP A 176 -9.32 -9.78 2.39
CA TRP A 176 -9.12 -8.44 2.93
C TRP A 176 -10.24 -7.50 2.49
N THR A 177 -10.74 -6.69 3.40
CA THR A 177 -11.75 -5.66 3.16
C THR A 177 -11.40 -4.38 3.89
N ILE A 178 -11.82 -3.24 3.36
CA ILE A 178 -11.71 -1.95 4.05
C ILE A 178 -12.80 -1.91 5.11
N LYS A 179 -12.38 -1.83 6.38
CA LYS A 179 -13.28 -1.73 7.53
C LYS A 179 -13.63 -0.27 7.84
N GLU A 180 -12.63 0.61 7.80
CA GLU A 180 -12.79 2.00 8.21
C GLU A 180 -11.75 2.88 7.50
N VAL A 181 -12.11 4.14 7.24
CA VAL A 181 -11.20 5.19 6.77
C VAL A 181 -10.95 6.13 7.94
N LEU A 182 -9.69 6.38 8.23
CA LEU A 182 -9.26 7.13 9.40
C LEU A 182 -8.37 8.31 8.99
N ASN A 183 -8.47 9.40 9.74
CA ASN A 183 -7.58 10.55 9.63
C ASN A 183 -7.40 11.06 8.19
N GLU A 184 -8.51 11.37 7.53
CA GLU A 184 -8.47 12.03 6.22
C GLU A 184 -7.90 13.45 6.36
N TRP A 185 -7.05 13.84 5.44
CA TRP A 185 -6.42 15.16 5.40
C TRP A 185 -6.22 15.64 3.97
N GLU A 186 -6.24 16.96 3.79
CA GLU A 186 -5.96 17.66 2.54
C GLU A 186 -5.17 18.93 2.85
N THR A 187 -4.17 19.27 2.00
CA THR A 187 -3.33 20.47 2.10
C THR A 187 -3.43 21.31 0.85
#